data_ade2ef81f45bbc6c08c4193326504aeb
#
_entry.id   ade2ef81f45bbc6c08c4193326504aeb
#
_cell.length_a   1.000
_cell.length_b   1.000
_cell.length_c   1.000
_cell.angle_alpha   90.00
_cell.angle_beta   90.00
_cell.angle_gamma   90.00
#
_symmetry.space_group_name_H-M   'P 1'
#
loop_
_entity.id
_entity.type
_entity.pdbx_description
1 polymer ?
#
loop_
_entity_poly.entity_id
_entity_poly.type
_entity_poly.pdbx_seq_one_letter_code
_entity_poly.pdbx_strand_id
1 'polypeptide(L)'
;MSKQIHVGSVPVGGGADIAIQSMCNTRTEDVAATVAQILRLEAAGCDIIRVAVPDMAAAQAVGRIRRAIHIPLVADIHFDYRLALECVRQGIDKIRINPGNIGSQEKVRAVADACRSEGIPIRIGVNGGSLERELLQKYGGVTPEALVESAMGHVRLLNDCNFDDICISVKCSRVPVNMAAYQLLHRQTDYPLHLGVTEAGTPRMGVLKSAIGIGGLLC
;
A
#
# COMPACT_ATOMS: atom_id res chain seq x y z
N MET A 1 19.87 -7.75 0.37
CA MET A 1 18.88 -7.77 -0.74
C MET A 1 17.53 -7.96 -0.08
N SER A 2 16.50 -7.22 -0.47
CA SER A 2 15.15 -7.36 0.13
C SER A 2 14.53 -8.71 -0.22
N LYS A 3 13.53 -9.16 0.56
CA LYS A 3 12.64 -10.26 0.18
C LYS A 3 11.92 -9.90 -1.13
N GLN A 4 11.45 -10.91 -1.86
CA GLN A 4 10.61 -10.72 -3.03
C GLN A 4 9.18 -11.16 -2.71
N ILE A 5 8.21 -10.35 -3.12
CA ILE A 5 6.78 -10.67 -3.12
C ILE A 5 6.25 -10.64 -4.56
N HIS A 6 5.09 -11.20 -4.80
CA HIS A 6 4.42 -11.13 -6.09
C HIS A 6 3.06 -10.44 -5.97
N VAL A 7 2.83 -9.45 -6.83
CA VAL A 7 1.52 -8.78 -6.95
C VAL A 7 0.93 -9.25 -8.27
N GLY A 8 0.09 -10.27 -8.22
CA GLY A 8 -0.30 -10.99 -9.44
C GLY A 8 0.95 -11.50 -10.16
N SER A 9 1.16 -11.10 -11.41
CA SER A 9 2.32 -11.47 -12.22
C SER A 9 3.57 -10.59 -12.01
N VAL A 10 3.46 -9.49 -11.23
CA VAL A 10 4.54 -8.51 -11.07
C VAL A 10 5.37 -8.81 -9.83
N PRO A 11 6.67 -9.15 -9.96
CA PRO A 11 7.57 -9.32 -8.82
C PRO A 11 7.94 -7.94 -8.24
N VAL A 12 8.04 -7.85 -6.90
CA VAL A 12 8.41 -6.63 -6.18
C VAL A 12 9.47 -6.96 -5.13
N GLY A 13 10.60 -6.28 -5.17
CA GLY A 13 11.76 -6.57 -4.32
C GLY A 13 12.62 -7.72 -4.87
N GLY A 14 13.58 -8.20 -4.07
CA GLY A 14 14.45 -9.33 -4.44
C GLY A 14 15.37 -9.10 -5.64
N GLY A 15 15.59 -7.84 -6.03
CA GLY A 15 16.38 -7.49 -7.22
C GLY A 15 15.57 -7.45 -8.52
N ALA A 16 14.23 -7.56 -8.46
CA ALA A 16 13.36 -7.32 -9.62
C ALA A 16 13.40 -5.84 -10.04
N ASP A 17 13.00 -5.59 -11.28
CA ASP A 17 12.83 -4.23 -11.80
C ASP A 17 11.83 -3.43 -10.96
N ILE A 18 11.99 -2.10 -10.95
CA ILE A 18 11.13 -1.22 -10.18
C ILE A 18 9.75 -1.15 -10.81
N ALA A 19 8.74 -1.66 -10.11
CA ALA A 19 7.35 -1.60 -10.55
C ALA A 19 6.72 -0.22 -10.30
N ILE A 20 6.06 0.32 -11.31
CA ILE A 20 5.36 1.61 -11.26
C ILE A 20 3.90 1.37 -10.88
N GLN A 21 3.50 1.93 -9.73
CA GLN A 21 2.11 1.82 -9.26
C GLN A 21 1.41 3.20 -9.25
N SER A 22 0.21 3.25 -9.82
CA SER A 22 -0.69 4.40 -9.75
C SER A 22 -1.97 4.09 -8.96
N MET A 23 -2.86 5.08 -8.83
CA MET A 23 -4.15 4.93 -8.17
C MET A 23 -5.25 5.62 -8.97
N CYS A 24 -6.40 4.96 -9.10
CA CYS A 24 -7.59 5.56 -9.69
C CYS A 24 -8.17 6.63 -8.78
N ASN A 25 -8.78 7.63 -9.38
CA ASN A 25 -9.57 8.66 -8.72
C ASN A 25 -11.07 8.57 -9.05
N THR A 26 -11.48 7.55 -9.80
CA THR A 26 -12.88 7.20 -10.07
C THR A 26 -13.51 6.54 -8.85
N ARG A 27 -14.83 6.54 -8.79
CA ARG A 27 -15.58 5.72 -7.83
C ARG A 27 -15.46 4.27 -8.25
N THR A 28 -15.01 3.40 -7.37
CA THR A 28 -14.69 1.99 -7.71
C THR A 28 -15.91 1.19 -8.12
N GLU A 29 -17.09 1.50 -7.58
CA GLU A 29 -18.36 0.90 -7.98
C GLU A 29 -18.80 1.28 -9.42
N ASP A 30 -18.29 2.39 -9.98
CA ASP A 30 -18.40 2.70 -11.40
C ASP A 30 -17.31 1.94 -12.18
N VAL A 31 -17.63 0.68 -12.47
CA VAL A 31 -16.71 -0.25 -13.14
C VAL A 31 -16.27 0.28 -14.50
N ALA A 32 -17.18 0.85 -15.29
CA ALA A 32 -16.86 1.33 -16.63
C ALA A 32 -15.87 2.48 -16.62
N ALA A 33 -16.10 3.50 -15.77
CA ALA A 33 -15.19 4.63 -15.63
C ALA A 33 -13.84 4.19 -15.05
N THR A 34 -13.85 3.28 -14.07
CA THR A 34 -12.63 2.78 -13.43
C THR A 34 -11.79 1.97 -14.41
N VAL A 35 -12.36 1.03 -15.14
CA VAL A 35 -11.67 0.27 -16.19
C VAL A 35 -11.09 1.19 -17.26
N ALA A 36 -11.86 2.17 -17.74
CA ALA A 36 -11.38 3.12 -18.74
C ALA A 36 -10.18 3.94 -18.22
N GLN A 37 -10.16 4.32 -16.94
CA GLN A 37 -9.03 5.00 -16.34
C GLN A 37 -7.81 4.06 -16.22
N ILE A 38 -8.01 2.81 -15.79
CA ILE A 38 -6.93 1.83 -15.64
C ILE A 38 -6.25 1.56 -16.99
N LEU A 39 -7.01 1.31 -18.06
CA LEU A 39 -6.45 1.04 -19.37
C LEU A 39 -5.62 2.23 -19.92
N ARG A 40 -6.01 3.48 -19.62
CA ARG A 40 -5.19 4.65 -19.97
C ARG A 40 -3.89 4.70 -19.17
N LEU A 41 -3.92 4.35 -17.87
CA LEU A 41 -2.73 4.31 -17.03
C LEU A 41 -1.79 3.16 -17.42
N GLU A 42 -2.34 2.01 -17.74
CA GLU A 42 -1.61 0.86 -18.28
C GLU A 42 -0.88 1.24 -19.59
N ALA A 43 -1.57 1.88 -20.52
CA ALA A 43 -0.98 2.37 -21.77
C ALA A 43 0.11 3.44 -21.55
N ALA A 44 0.10 4.13 -20.39
CA ALA A 44 1.14 5.06 -19.97
C ALA A 44 2.32 4.41 -19.23
N GLY A 45 2.34 3.07 -19.10
CA GLY A 45 3.43 2.33 -18.46
C GLY A 45 3.22 2.07 -16.96
N CYS A 46 1.98 2.03 -16.49
CA CYS A 46 1.67 1.61 -15.12
C CYS A 46 1.69 0.07 -15.03
N ASP A 47 2.44 -0.48 -14.09
CA ASP A 47 2.57 -1.94 -13.89
C ASP A 47 1.55 -2.49 -12.88
N ILE A 48 1.13 -1.69 -11.92
CA ILE A 48 0.19 -2.07 -10.84
C ILE A 48 -0.78 -0.92 -10.60
N ILE A 49 -2.06 -1.23 -10.48
CA ILE A 49 -3.08 -0.19 -10.23
C ILE A 49 -3.79 -0.39 -8.90
N ARG A 50 -4.10 0.71 -8.20
CA ARG A 50 -4.83 0.71 -6.93
C ARG A 50 -6.17 1.41 -7.06
N VAL A 51 -7.19 0.85 -6.42
CA VAL A 51 -8.53 1.44 -6.27
C VAL A 51 -8.87 1.60 -4.80
N ALA A 52 -9.64 2.63 -4.45
CA ALA A 52 -10.20 2.79 -3.12
C ALA A 52 -11.38 1.83 -2.92
N VAL A 53 -11.48 1.22 -1.74
CA VAL A 53 -12.60 0.34 -1.38
C VAL A 53 -13.24 0.85 -0.09
N PRO A 54 -14.10 1.88 -0.18
CA PRO A 54 -14.71 2.50 0.99
C PRO A 54 -15.89 1.69 1.55
N ASP A 55 -16.54 0.88 0.73
CA ASP A 55 -17.77 0.15 1.07
C ASP A 55 -17.88 -1.19 0.33
N MET A 56 -18.95 -1.93 0.64
CA MET A 56 -19.20 -3.26 0.08
C MET A 56 -19.52 -3.22 -1.42
N ALA A 57 -20.13 -2.15 -1.93
CA ALA A 57 -20.42 -2.02 -3.36
C ALA A 57 -19.12 -1.91 -4.17
N ALA A 58 -18.14 -1.13 -3.66
CA ALA A 58 -16.80 -1.05 -4.22
C ALA A 58 -16.06 -2.39 -4.14
N ALA A 59 -16.14 -3.09 -3.00
CA ALA A 59 -15.51 -4.40 -2.84
C ALA A 59 -16.06 -5.45 -3.84
N GLN A 60 -17.38 -5.48 -4.04
CA GLN A 60 -18.02 -6.37 -5.00
C GLN A 60 -17.72 -6.01 -6.46
N ALA A 61 -17.38 -4.76 -6.76
CA ALA A 61 -16.99 -4.32 -8.10
C ALA A 61 -15.60 -4.83 -8.51
N VAL A 62 -14.72 -5.14 -7.53
CA VAL A 62 -13.33 -5.57 -7.76
C VAL A 62 -13.23 -6.70 -8.78
N GLY A 63 -14.01 -7.76 -8.65
CA GLY A 63 -13.95 -8.90 -9.55
C GLY A 63 -14.32 -8.57 -11.00
N ARG A 64 -15.22 -7.61 -11.22
CA ARG A 64 -15.57 -7.14 -12.57
C ARG A 64 -14.45 -6.29 -13.16
N ILE A 65 -13.86 -5.42 -12.36
CA ILE A 65 -12.71 -4.60 -12.77
C ILE A 65 -11.53 -5.51 -13.11
N ARG A 66 -11.18 -6.45 -12.21
CA ARG A 66 -10.03 -7.35 -12.38
C ARG A 66 -10.09 -8.16 -13.66
N ARG A 67 -11.29 -8.62 -14.07
CA ARG A 67 -11.48 -9.37 -15.34
C ARG A 67 -11.35 -8.51 -16.60
N ALA A 68 -11.44 -7.20 -16.48
CA ALA A 68 -11.45 -6.26 -17.61
C ALA A 68 -10.12 -5.52 -17.81
N ILE A 69 -9.09 -5.81 -17.00
CA ILE A 69 -7.77 -5.16 -17.05
C ILE A 69 -6.67 -6.22 -17.14
N HIS A 70 -5.44 -5.81 -17.51
CA HIS A 70 -4.32 -6.74 -17.72
C HIS A 70 -3.27 -6.65 -16.60
N ILE A 71 -3.17 -5.50 -15.93
CA ILE A 71 -2.22 -5.27 -14.84
C ILE A 71 -2.85 -5.65 -13.47
N PRO A 72 -2.04 -6.03 -12.47
CA PRO A 72 -2.52 -6.36 -11.14
C PRO A 72 -3.28 -5.23 -10.46
N LEU A 73 -4.33 -5.61 -9.72
CA LEU A 73 -5.22 -4.70 -8.99
C LEU A 73 -4.95 -4.74 -7.48
N VAL A 74 -4.88 -3.57 -6.85
CA VAL A 74 -4.69 -3.40 -5.40
C VAL A 74 -5.93 -2.76 -4.78
N ALA A 75 -6.47 -3.36 -3.73
CA ALA A 75 -7.55 -2.77 -2.94
C ALA A 75 -6.98 -1.96 -1.76
N ASP A 76 -7.41 -0.70 -1.67
CA ASP A 76 -7.05 0.20 -0.56
C ASP A 76 -8.19 0.23 0.47
N ILE A 77 -7.96 -0.41 1.61
CA ILE A 77 -8.96 -0.60 2.67
C ILE A 77 -8.47 0.06 3.96
N HIS A 78 -9.33 0.87 4.57
CA HIS A 78 -8.93 1.69 5.71
C HIS A 78 -9.31 1.09 7.06
N PHE A 79 -10.56 0.61 7.24
CA PHE A 79 -11.08 0.29 8.56
C PHE A 79 -11.83 -1.05 8.64
N ASP A 80 -12.62 -1.40 7.63
CA ASP A 80 -13.49 -2.57 7.70
C ASP A 80 -12.84 -3.81 7.09
N TYR A 81 -12.45 -4.76 7.95
CA TYR A 81 -11.84 -6.02 7.54
C TYR A 81 -12.72 -6.87 6.60
N ARG A 82 -14.05 -6.71 6.67
CA ARG A 82 -14.99 -7.44 5.81
C ARG A 82 -14.83 -7.07 4.34
N LEU A 83 -14.44 -5.81 4.07
CA LEU A 83 -14.14 -5.35 2.71
C LEU A 83 -12.87 -6.04 2.17
N ALA A 84 -11.87 -6.27 3.02
CA ALA A 84 -10.68 -7.01 2.65
C ALA A 84 -11.02 -8.47 2.29
N LEU A 85 -11.82 -9.14 3.13
CA LEU A 85 -12.28 -10.52 2.87
C LEU A 85 -13.07 -10.61 1.56
N GLU A 86 -13.96 -9.64 1.31
CA GLU A 86 -14.71 -9.59 0.05
C GLU A 86 -13.78 -9.37 -1.15
N CYS A 87 -12.79 -8.47 -1.08
CA CYS A 87 -11.82 -8.25 -2.14
C CYS A 87 -11.00 -9.51 -2.44
N VAL A 88 -10.58 -10.25 -1.41
CA VAL A 88 -9.90 -11.55 -1.57
C VAL A 88 -10.79 -12.52 -2.33
N ARG A 89 -12.07 -12.65 -1.93
CA ARG A 89 -13.06 -13.50 -2.61
C ARG A 89 -13.28 -13.10 -4.08
N GLN A 90 -13.13 -11.81 -4.40
CA GLN A 90 -13.26 -11.28 -5.75
C GLN A 90 -12.00 -11.43 -6.61
N GLY A 91 -10.90 -11.98 -6.07
CA GLY A 91 -9.65 -12.25 -6.79
C GLY A 91 -8.75 -11.03 -6.93
N ILE A 92 -8.63 -10.22 -5.88
CA ILE A 92 -7.68 -9.11 -5.80
C ILE A 92 -6.23 -9.60 -5.79
N ASP A 93 -5.28 -8.83 -6.34
CA ASP A 93 -3.87 -9.22 -6.40
C ASP A 93 -3.04 -8.70 -5.21
N LYS A 94 -3.50 -7.69 -4.51
CA LYS A 94 -2.87 -7.16 -3.27
C LYS A 94 -3.86 -6.37 -2.44
N ILE A 95 -3.74 -6.45 -1.12
CA ILE A 95 -4.47 -5.62 -0.18
C ILE A 95 -3.54 -4.54 0.39
N ARG A 96 -4.02 -3.29 0.46
CA ARG A 96 -3.39 -2.25 1.28
C ARG A 96 -4.24 -1.99 2.50
N ILE A 97 -3.66 -2.17 3.66
CA ILE A 97 -4.26 -1.84 4.95
C ILE A 97 -3.24 -1.17 5.88
N ASN A 98 -3.78 -0.61 6.95
CA ASN A 98 -3.02 -0.32 8.16
C ASN A 98 -3.58 -1.26 9.26
N PRO A 99 -2.87 -2.35 9.66
CA PRO A 99 -3.40 -3.35 10.58
C PRO A 99 -3.95 -2.76 11.89
N GLY A 100 -3.32 -1.71 12.42
CA GLY A 100 -3.80 -1.00 13.61
C GLY A 100 -5.17 -0.33 13.46
N ASN A 101 -5.61 -0.04 12.23
CA ASN A 101 -6.91 0.56 11.96
C ASN A 101 -8.02 -0.47 11.68
N ILE A 102 -7.65 -1.72 11.43
CA ILE A 102 -8.60 -2.81 11.13
C ILE A 102 -9.37 -3.25 12.37
N GLY A 103 -8.82 -3.02 13.56
CA GLY A 103 -9.45 -3.30 14.85
C GLY A 103 -8.78 -4.42 15.62
N SER A 104 -9.55 -5.37 16.16
CA SER A 104 -9.00 -6.43 17.04
C SER A 104 -8.05 -7.38 16.29
N GLN A 105 -7.21 -8.07 17.06
CA GLN A 105 -6.25 -9.03 16.53
C GLN A 105 -6.93 -10.17 15.74
N GLU A 106 -8.14 -10.59 16.14
CA GLU A 106 -8.91 -11.59 15.41
C GLU A 106 -9.28 -11.11 13.99
N LYS A 107 -9.61 -9.82 13.83
CA LYS A 107 -9.93 -9.23 12.52
C LYS A 107 -8.69 -9.16 11.64
N VAL A 108 -7.55 -8.77 12.21
CA VAL A 108 -6.26 -8.75 11.49
C VAL A 108 -5.89 -10.17 11.07
N ARG A 109 -6.06 -11.16 11.97
CA ARG A 109 -5.83 -12.58 11.67
C ARG A 109 -6.73 -13.08 10.55
N ALA A 110 -8.02 -12.75 10.57
CA ALA A 110 -8.95 -13.15 9.50
C ALA A 110 -8.50 -12.64 8.12
N VAL A 111 -8.03 -11.41 8.03
CA VAL A 111 -7.48 -10.85 6.78
C VAL A 111 -6.18 -11.55 6.38
N ALA A 112 -5.26 -11.74 7.33
CA ALA A 112 -3.99 -12.41 7.09
C ALA A 112 -4.18 -13.85 6.60
N ASP A 113 -5.11 -14.60 7.24
CA ASP A 113 -5.42 -15.97 6.87
C ASP A 113 -6.04 -16.05 5.46
N ALA A 114 -6.99 -15.17 5.15
CA ALA A 114 -7.59 -15.10 3.82
C ALA A 114 -6.55 -14.73 2.73
N CYS A 115 -5.69 -13.76 2.99
CA CYS A 115 -4.61 -13.38 2.06
C CYS A 115 -3.61 -14.52 1.87
N ARG A 116 -3.23 -15.22 2.96
CA ARG A 116 -2.29 -16.34 2.91
C ARG A 116 -2.84 -17.52 2.09
N SER A 117 -4.13 -17.86 2.25
CA SER A 117 -4.74 -18.98 1.50
C SER A 117 -4.73 -18.76 -0.01
N GLU A 118 -4.79 -17.51 -0.45
CA GLU A 118 -4.81 -17.13 -1.87
C GLU A 118 -3.46 -16.60 -2.38
N GLY A 119 -2.40 -16.58 -1.54
CA GLY A 119 -1.09 -16.04 -1.93
C GLY A 119 -1.10 -14.55 -2.25
N ILE A 120 -1.94 -13.77 -1.56
CA ILE A 120 -2.12 -12.33 -1.78
C ILE A 120 -1.27 -11.55 -0.80
N PRO A 121 -0.30 -10.72 -1.25
CA PRO A 121 0.52 -9.91 -0.36
C PRO A 121 -0.27 -8.76 0.26
N ILE A 122 0.18 -8.34 1.45
CA ILE A 122 -0.37 -7.19 2.16
C ILE A 122 0.65 -6.03 2.15
N ARG A 123 0.21 -4.83 1.74
CA ARG A 123 0.98 -3.62 1.93
C ARG A 123 0.54 -2.88 3.19
N ILE A 124 1.46 -2.72 4.12
CA ILE A 124 1.34 -1.80 5.25
C ILE A 124 1.56 -0.37 4.73
N GLY A 125 0.59 0.53 4.96
CA GLY A 125 0.64 1.89 4.46
C GLY A 125 0.55 2.93 5.58
N VAL A 126 1.69 3.35 6.13
CA VAL A 126 1.77 4.43 7.11
C VAL A 126 1.88 5.78 6.40
N ASN A 127 1.08 6.75 6.84
CA ASN A 127 1.14 8.13 6.38
C ASN A 127 1.33 9.08 7.57
N GLY A 128 2.13 10.13 7.40
CA GLY A 128 2.38 11.12 8.44
C GLY A 128 1.11 11.81 8.96
N GLY A 129 0.12 12.02 8.10
CA GLY A 129 -1.16 12.63 8.49
C GLY A 129 -2.09 11.74 9.32
N SER A 130 -1.78 10.45 9.45
CA SER A 130 -2.60 9.47 10.20
C SER A 130 -1.78 8.63 11.18
N LEU A 131 -0.66 9.17 11.69
CA LEU A 131 0.12 8.53 12.74
C LEU A 131 -0.67 8.45 14.06
N GLU A 132 -0.40 7.42 14.83
CA GLU A 132 -0.94 7.18 16.17
C GLU A 132 -0.59 8.33 17.13
N ARG A 133 -1.56 8.75 17.94
CA ARG A 133 -1.40 9.85 18.90
C ARG A 133 -0.24 9.65 19.87
N GLU A 134 -0.07 8.42 20.33
CA GLU A 134 1.00 8.05 21.26
C GLU A 134 2.37 8.24 20.63
N LEU A 135 2.53 7.89 19.35
CA LEU A 135 3.79 8.12 18.63
C LEU A 135 4.05 9.61 18.37
N LEU A 136 3.00 10.38 18.01
CA LEU A 136 3.13 11.83 17.87
C LEU A 136 3.55 12.51 19.18
N GLN A 137 3.03 12.05 20.33
CA GLN A 137 3.43 12.55 21.64
C GLN A 137 4.85 12.13 22.01
N LYS A 138 5.20 10.86 21.78
CA LYS A 138 6.53 10.30 22.07
C LYS A 138 7.65 11.02 21.33
N TYR A 139 7.42 11.34 20.05
CA TYR A 139 8.45 11.91 19.16
C TYR A 139 8.31 13.41 18.92
N GLY A 140 7.31 14.06 19.53
CA GLY A 140 7.07 15.49 19.35
C GLY A 140 6.55 15.86 17.97
N GLY A 141 5.96 14.92 17.22
CA GLY A 141 5.41 15.14 15.89
C GLY A 141 5.75 14.05 14.88
N VAL A 142 5.55 14.37 13.58
CA VAL A 142 5.88 13.45 12.48
C VAL A 142 7.39 13.46 12.23
N THR A 143 8.08 12.45 12.72
CA THR A 143 9.52 12.22 12.54
C THR A 143 9.78 10.91 11.78
N PRO A 144 11.00 10.70 11.24
CA PRO A 144 11.36 9.42 10.61
C PRO A 144 11.18 8.23 11.57
N GLU A 145 11.57 8.41 12.84
CA GLU A 145 11.47 7.36 13.87
C GLU A 145 10.02 7.01 14.17
N ALA A 146 9.13 8.02 14.28
CA ALA A 146 7.71 7.80 14.51
C ALA A 146 7.05 6.99 13.36
N LEU A 147 7.38 7.34 12.11
CA LEU A 147 6.89 6.63 10.92
C LEU A 147 7.35 5.18 10.87
N VAL A 148 8.62 4.94 11.20
CA VAL A 148 9.22 3.61 11.17
C VAL A 148 8.71 2.76 12.34
N GLU A 149 8.59 3.32 13.55
CA GLU A 149 8.04 2.59 14.71
C GLU A 149 6.60 2.15 14.45
N SER A 150 5.76 3.03 13.88
CA SER A 150 4.41 2.69 13.44
C SER A 150 4.43 1.52 12.45
N ALA A 151 5.22 1.63 11.37
CA ALA A 151 5.29 0.59 10.35
C ALA A 151 5.75 -0.75 10.92
N MET A 152 6.79 -0.77 11.74
CA MET A 152 7.31 -1.99 12.36
C MET A 152 6.34 -2.56 13.42
N GLY A 153 5.55 -1.71 14.09
CA GLY A 153 4.43 -2.15 14.92
C GLY A 153 3.40 -2.95 14.12
N HIS A 154 3.02 -2.44 12.95
CA HIS A 154 2.08 -3.12 12.07
C HIS A 154 2.66 -4.40 11.43
N VAL A 155 3.96 -4.43 11.15
CA VAL A 155 4.66 -5.65 10.71
C VAL A 155 4.53 -6.74 11.78
N ARG A 156 4.80 -6.41 13.04
CA ARG A 156 4.67 -7.37 14.16
C ARG A 156 3.25 -7.94 14.25
N LEU A 157 2.20 -7.13 14.09
CA LEU A 157 0.83 -7.60 14.11
C LEU A 157 0.53 -8.65 13.02
N LEU A 158 1.10 -8.50 11.83
CA LEU A 158 0.96 -9.49 10.76
C LEU A 158 1.84 -10.73 11.03
N ASN A 159 3.06 -10.56 11.50
CA ASN A 159 3.95 -11.67 11.85
C ASN A 159 3.38 -12.53 12.99
N ASP A 160 2.72 -11.93 13.98
CA ASP A 160 2.00 -12.63 15.05
C ASP A 160 0.81 -13.48 14.53
N CYS A 161 0.37 -13.16 13.30
CA CYS A 161 -0.60 -13.97 12.54
C CYS A 161 0.07 -14.97 11.59
N ASN A 162 1.39 -15.19 11.66
CA ASN A 162 2.19 -16.00 10.73
C ASN A 162 2.07 -15.52 9.27
N PHE A 163 1.99 -14.21 9.04
CA PHE A 163 1.90 -13.62 7.72
C PHE A 163 3.17 -12.81 7.43
N ASP A 164 3.89 -13.17 6.34
CA ASP A 164 5.20 -12.61 6.00
C ASP A 164 5.29 -12.08 4.55
N ASP A 165 4.23 -12.19 3.76
CA ASP A 165 4.17 -11.67 2.41
C ASP A 165 3.81 -10.18 2.42
N ILE A 166 4.74 -9.37 2.91
CA ILE A 166 4.53 -7.96 3.29
C ILE A 166 5.35 -7.02 2.40
N CYS A 167 4.74 -5.91 2.02
CA CYS A 167 5.40 -4.73 1.48
C CYS A 167 5.12 -3.53 2.40
N ILE A 168 6.06 -2.58 2.53
CA ILE A 168 5.89 -1.47 3.49
C ILE A 168 6.00 -0.13 2.77
N SER A 169 5.13 0.81 3.13
CA SER A 169 5.25 2.22 2.75
C SER A 169 5.14 3.13 3.97
N VAL A 170 6.06 4.11 4.05
CA VAL A 170 6.06 5.18 5.05
C VAL A 170 6.09 6.51 4.29
N LYS A 171 4.99 7.24 4.26
CA LYS A 171 4.85 8.44 3.43
C LYS A 171 4.55 9.67 4.27
N CYS A 172 5.18 10.78 3.90
CA CYS A 172 4.79 12.08 4.43
C CYS A 172 5.01 13.18 3.38
N SER A 173 4.44 14.37 3.62
CA SER A 173 4.51 15.52 2.71
C SER A 173 5.84 16.26 2.78
N ARG A 174 6.63 16.05 3.84
CA ARG A 174 7.95 16.65 4.06
C ARG A 174 9.02 15.72 3.48
N VAL A 175 9.56 16.08 2.30
CA VAL A 175 10.50 15.24 1.56
C VAL A 175 11.73 14.77 2.38
N PRO A 176 12.41 15.65 3.15
CA PRO A 176 13.55 15.19 3.97
C PRO A 176 13.17 14.13 5.00
N VAL A 177 12.02 14.30 5.69
CA VAL A 177 11.50 13.33 6.65
C VAL A 177 11.11 12.03 5.95
N ASN A 178 10.47 12.13 4.79
CA ASN A 178 10.08 10.99 3.97
C ASN A 178 11.30 10.14 3.58
N MET A 179 12.34 10.78 3.05
CA MET A 179 13.59 10.09 2.65
C MET A 179 14.31 9.45 3.85
N ALA A 180 14.45 10.20 4.95
CA ALA A 180 15.08 9.67 6.16
C ALA A 180 14.30 8.47 6.75
N ALA A 181 12.95 8.50 6.71
CA ALA A 181 12.12 7.39 7.14
C ALA A 181 12.36 6.13 6.28
N TYR A 182 12.40 6.24 4.95
CA TYR A 182 12.70 5.10 4.09
C TYR A 182 14.13 4.56 4.29
N GLN A 183 15.12 5.44 4.45
CA GLN A 183 16.50 5.03 4.74
C GLN A 183 16.60 4.30 6.09
N LEU A 184 15.90 4.80 7.12
CA LEU A 184 15.86 4.16 8.43
C LEU A 184 15.15 2.81 8.35
N LEU A 185 14.02 2.74 7.67
CA LEU A 185 13.25 1.51 7.48
C LEU A 185 14.06 0.45 6.73
N HIS A 186 14.77 0.84 5.67
CA HIS A 186 15.63 -0.06 4.89
C HIS A 186 16.71 -0.76 5.73
N ARG A 187 17.20 -0.09 6.80
CA ARG A 187 18.19 -0.67 7.72
C ARG A 187 17.58 -1.63 8.74
N GLN A 188 16.26 -1.58 8.96
CA GLN A 188 15.56 -2.33 9.99
C GLN A 188 14.81 -3.56 9.48
N THR A 189 14.61 -3.67 8.17
CA THR A 189 13.83 -4.75 7.58
C THR A 189 14.34 -5.12 6.19
N ASP A 190 14.10 -6.36 5.79
CA ASP A 190 14.32 -6.88 4.45
C ASP A 190 13.03 -6.96 3.61
N TYR A 191 11.90 -6.50 4.10
CA TYR A 191 10.68 -6.39 3.31
C TYR A 191 10.83 -5.38 2.18
N PRO A 192 10.27 -5.63 0.98
CA PRO A 192 10.28 -4.68 -0.11
C PRO A 192 9.56 -3.38 0.27
N LEU A 193 10.10 -2.26 -0.17
CA LEU A 193 9.58 -0.94 0.14
C LEU A 193 8.80 -0.38 -1.05
N HIS A 194 7.64 0.22 -0.74
CA HIS A 194 6.85 0.96 -1.70
C HIS A 194 7.07 2.46 -1.50
N LEU A 195 7.92 3.04 -2.33
CA LEU A 195 8.28 4.45 -2.26
C LEU A 195 7.13 5.36 -2.69
N GLY A 196 7.07 6.54 -2.11
CA GLY A 196 6.09 7.56 -2.50
C GLY A 196 6.13 8.77 -1.58
N VAL A 197 5.52 9.86 -2.05
CA VAL A 197 5.23 11.07 -1.28
C VAL A 197 3.71 11.22 -1.22
N THR A 198 3.17 11.67 -0.10
CA THR A 198 1.72 11.91 0.07
C THR A 198 1.46 13.38 0.41
N GLU A 199 0.21 13.84 0.19
CA GLU A 199 -0.20 15.22 0.50
C GLU A 199 0.78 16.25 -0.08
N ALA A 200 1.15 16.05 -1.36
CA ALA A 200 2.25 16.76 -1.99
C ALA A 200 1.89 18.16 -2.50
N GLY A 201 0.61 18.55 -2.44
CA GLY A 201 0.10 19.84 -2.91
C GLY A 201 -0.39 19.80 -4.36
N THR A 202 -0.13 20.86 -5.13
CA THR A 202 -0.55 20.93 -6.54
C THR A 202 0.15 19.88 -7.41
N PRO A 203 -0.38 19.55 -8.61
CA PRO A 203 0.28 18.59 -9.51
C PRO A 203 1.76 18.93 -9.77
N ARG A 204 2.09 20.20 -9.99
CA ARG A 204 3.48 20.65 -10.21
C ARG A 204 4.36 20.38 -8.99
N MET A 205 3.90 20.74 -7.79
CA MET A 205 4.64 20.49 -6.55
C MET A 205 4.73 18.99 -6.25
N GLY A 206 3.67 18.24 -6.56
CA GLY A 206 3.66 16.79 -6.42
C GLY A 206 4.74 16.11 -7.26
N VAL A 207 4.90 16.51 -8.51
CA VAL A 207 5.97 16.03 -9.40
C VAL A 207 7.35 16.35 -8.83
N LEU A 208 7.58 17.60 -8.42
CA LEU A 208 8.88 18.03 -7.86
C LEU A 208 9.22 17.25 -6.56
N LYS A 209 8.27 17.16 -5.65
CA LYS A 209 8.47 16.40 -4.39
C LYS A 209 8.70 14.90 -4.65
N SER A 210 7.98 14.32 -5.61
CA SER A 210 8.16 12.91 -5.97
C SER A 210 9.50 12.68 -6.68
N ALA A 211 9.91 13.58 -7.56
CA ALA A 211 11.22 13.49 -8.21
C ALA A 211 12.37 13.48 -7.21
N ILE A 212 12.29 14.29 -6.15
CA ILE A 212 13.31 14.32 -5.08
C ILE A 212 13.11 13.14 -4.14
N GLY A 213 11.89 12.97 -3.60
CA GLY A 213 11.59 12.01 -2.52
C GLY A 213 11.56 10.54 -2.94
N ILE A 214 11.34 10.26 -4.23
CA ILE A 214 11.44 8.93 -4.82
C ILE A 214 12.76 8.78 -5.57
N GLY A 215 13.04 9.70 -6.51
CA GLY A 215 14.25 9.65 -7.32
C GLY A 215 15.52 9.68 -6.48
N GLY A 216 15.60 10.53 -5.46
CA GLY A 216 16.74 10.59 -4.56
C GLY A 216 16.92 9.36 -3.65
N LEU A 217 15.93 8.45 -3.57
CA LEU A 217 16.07 7.15 -2.88
C LEU A 217 16.48 6.02 -3.84
N LEU A 218 16.26 6.22 -5.14
CA LEU A 218 16.60 5.24 -6.18
C LEU A 218 18.00 5.44 -6.75
N CYS A 219 18.59 6.63 -6.57
CA CYS A 219 19.97 6.93 -6.92
C CYS A 219 20.95 6.46 -5.84
#